data_dc07d3ee478d4c0f4e6c7ebef88d9b55
#
_entry.id   dc07d3ee478d4c0f4e6c7ebef88d9b55
#
_cell.length_a   1.000
_cell.length_b   1.000
_cell.length_c   1.000
_cell.angle_alpha   90.00
_cell.angle_beta   90.00
_cell.angle_gamma   90.00
#
_symmetry.space_group_name_H-M   'P 1'
#
loop_
_entity.id
_entity.type
_entity.pdbx_description
1 polymer ?
#
loop_
_entity_poly.entity_id
_entity_poly.type
_entity_poly.pdbx_seq_one_letter_code
_entity_poly.pdbx_strand_id
1 'polypeptide(L)'
;MKKTLHDIKAVSTSHDVGLKRVLLGANESGCSLTQIAVTDLKAGDVAQAHIHPDMQEGFYVLEGDLDVKVDDEVLHCTKDDFVYVKSLTSHELRAVTDVRIMTIGCVIESQRSKLYPLLFEPNLHEIVWGGDKLTTWKGLAAKDHIGESWEVSCVESSPSVIANGTWTGYTLKEVIKKHPEAILGREVSKRYGGELPLLVKFIDARKDLSIQVHPDDEMAKRLHDKNGKSEMWYVLDAEPGAYLYSGFKEELSSEAYKRKVADGTIVESLAKHEVRAGDVFYLPAGRVHAICSGILLAEVQQSSDVTYRIYDYNRPGLDGKPRELHTELAAEALN
;
A
#
# COMPACT_ATOMS: atom_id res chain seq x y z
N MET A 1 25.59 -33.24 -3.50
CA MET A 1 24.68 -33.70 -2.42
C MET A 1 23.96 -34.95 -2.90
N LYS A 2 23.81 -35.99 -2.05
CA LYS A 2 23.00 -37.17 -2.33
C LYS A 2 21.91 -37.24 -1.27
N LYS A 3 20.65 -37.38 -1.67
CA LYS A 3 19.51 -37.70 -0.79
C LYS A 3 18.84 -38.96 -1.28
N THR A 4 18.38 -39.81 -0.34
CA THR A 4 17.67 -41.03 -0.64
C THR A 4 16.21 -40.86 -0.21
N LEU A 5 15.26 -41.08 -1.10
CA LEU A 5 13.84 -40.71 -0.89
C LEU A 5 13.26 -41.25 0.42
N HIS A 6 13.56 -42.51 0.78
CA HIS A 6 13.02 -43.11 1.99
C HIS A 6 13.60 -42.55 3.28
N ASP A 7 14.77 -41.89 3.23
CA ASP A 7 15.40 -41.25 4.39
C ASP A 7 14.83 -39.82 4.63
N ILE A 8 14.04 -39.32 3.70
CA ILE A 8 13.46 -37.96 3.81
C ILE A 8 12.13 -38.05 4.57
N LYS A 9 12.03 -37.27 5.63
CA LYS A 9 10.78 -37.18 6.41
C LYS A 9 9.64 -36.66 5.51
N ALA A 10 8.56 -37.45 5.48
CA ALA A 10 7.35 -37.01 4.80
C ALA A 10 6.65 -35.88 5.57
N VAL A 11 6.09 -34.91 4.86
CA VAL A 11 5.31 -33.78 5.38
C VAL A 11 3.98 -33.70 4.62
N SER A 12 2.95 -33.13 5.22
CA SER A 12 1.69 -32.86 4.54
C SER A 12 1.92 -31.92 3.35
N THR A 13 1.12 -32.06 2.31
CA THR A 13 1.08 -31.10 1.21
C THR A 13 0.41 -29.80 1.65
N SER A 14 0.53 -28.74 0.90
CA SER A 14 -0.19 -27.48 1.13
C SER A 14 -1.70 -27.56 0.94
N HIS A 15 -2.19 -28.68 0.40
CA HIS A 15 -3.61 -28.94 0.13
C HIS A 15 -4.24 -29.92 1.13
N ASP A 16 -3.52 -30.24 2.23
CA ASP A 16 -3.93 -31.18 3.26
C ASP A 16 -4.28 -32.60 2.75
N VAL A 17 -3.84 -32.97 1.54
CA VAL A 17 -4.00 -34.27 0.95
C VAL A 17 -2.66 -34.86 0.56
N GLY A 18 -2.45 -36.14 0.85
CA GLY A 18 -1.23 -36.87 0.57
C GLY A 18 -0.03 -36.46 1.42
N LEU A 19 1.06 -37.18 1.19
CA LEU A 19 2.35 -36.97 1.88
C LEU A 19 3.44 -36.67 0.85
N LYS A 20 4.20 -35.58 1.06
CA LYS A 20 5.31 -35.23 0.18
C LYS A 20 6.66 -35.31 0.88
N ARG A 21 7.67 -35.72 0.12
CA ARG A 21 9.09 -35.76 0.51
C ARG A 21 9.86 -34.81 -0.40
N VAL A 22 10.38 -33.71 0.18
CA VAL A 22 11.09 -32.66 -0.57
C VAL A 22 12.56 -33.08 -0.79
N LEU A 23 12.89 -33.41 -2.03
CA LEU A 23 14.25 -33.76 -2.45
C LEU A 23 15.14 -32.53 -2.51
N LEU A 24 14.61 -31.41 -3.02
CA LEU A 24 15.31 -30.12 -3.10
C LEU A 24 14.30 -29.01 -2.82
N GLY A 25 14.60 -28.13 -1.89
CA GLY A 25 13.79 -26.97 -1.56
C GLY A 25 14.36 -25.67 -2.13
N ALA A 26 13.55 -24.60 -2.12
CA ALA A 26 13.92 -23.29 -2.64
C ALA A 26 15.25 -22.75 -2.05
N ASN A 27 15.45 -22.92 -0.75
CA ASN A 27 16.66 -22.43 -0.07
C ASN A 27 17.93 -23.25 -0.39
N GLU A 28 17.78 -24.38 -1.05
CA GLU A 28 18.90 -25.30 -1.37
C GLU A 28 19.31 -25.22 -2.85
N SER A 29 18.39 -24.71 -3.72
CA SER A 29 18.56 -24.79 -5.18
C SER A 29 19.55 -23.74 -5.73
N GLY A 30 19.64 -22.59 -5.10
CA GLY A 30 20.43 -21.44 -5.61
C GLY A 30 19.97 -20.90 -6.97
N CYS A 31 18.75 -21.28 -7.42
CA CYS A 31 18.15 -20.85 -8.69
C CYS A 31 16.61 -20.69 -8.52
N SER A 32 15.89 -20.47 -9.62
CA SER A 32 14.43 -20.30 -9.63
C SER A 32 13.60 -21.55 -9.24
N LEU A 33 14.24 -22.69 -9.02
CA LEU A 33 13.59 -23.91 -8.52
C LEU A 33 13.05 -23.69 -7.10
N THR A 34 11.74 -23.86 -6.91
CA THR A 34 11.10 -23.78 -5.60
C THR A 34 11.09 -25.12 -4.89
N GLN A 35 10.91 -26.19 -5.65
CA GLN A 35 10.98 -27.55 -5.11
C GLN A 35 11.17 -28.61 -6.20
N ILE A 36 11.80 -29.71 -5.81
CA ILE A 36 11.62 -31.03 -6.41
C ILE A 36 11.13 -31.93 -5.28
N ALA A 37 9.95 -32.47 -5.40
CA ALA A 37 9.34 -33.28 -4.36
C ALA A 37 8.67 -34.52 -4.96
N VAL A 38 8.60 -35.61 -4.17
CA VAL A 38 7.79 -36.79 -4.48
C VAL A 38 6.60 -36.81 -3.53
N THR A 39 5.40 -36.88 -4.09
CA THR A 39 4.13 -36.88 -3.36
C THR A 39 3.43 -38.23 -3.59
N ASP A 40 3.00 -38.87 -2.49
CA ASP A 40 2.14 -40.03 -2.48
C ASP A 40 0.71 -39.59 -2.20
N LEU A 41 -0.23 -39.86 -3.08
CA LEU A 41 -1.66 -39.62 -2.95
C LEU A 41 -2.41 -40.98 -2.93
N LYS A 42 -3.50 -41.04 -2.16
CA LYS A 42 -4.39 -42.19 -2.14
C LYS A 42 -5.49 -42.05 -3.18
N ALA A 43 -6.02 -43.18 -3.66
CA ALA A 43 -7.17 -43.18 -4.56
C ALA A 43 -8.31 -42.33 -3.99
N GLY A 44 -8.78 -41.37 -4.76
CA GLY A 44 -9.80 -40.39 -4.37
C GLY A 44 -9.30 -39.08 -3.75
N ASP A 45 -8.01 -38.96 -3.42
CA ASP A 45 -7.42 -37.68 -2.97
C ASP A 45 -7.53 -36.64 -4.07
N VAL A 46 -7.90 -35.39 -3.67
CA VAL A 46 -8.04 -34.27 -4.58
C VAL A 46 -7.28 -33.05 -4.01
N ALA A 47 -6.22 -32.65 -4.71
CA ALA A 47 -5.65 -31.30 -4.52
C ALA A 47 -6.52 -30.33 -5.30
N GLN A 48 -7.35 -29.58 -4.58
CA GLN A 48 -8.37 -28.69 -5.12
C GLN A 48 -7.81 -27.67 -6.12
N ALA A 49 -8.66 -27.22 -7.03
CA ALA A 49 -8.30 -26.27 -8.07
C ALA A 49 -7.70 -24.98 -7.46
N HIS A 50 -6.53 -24.60 -7.98
CA HIS A 50 -5.82 -23.40 -7.54
C HIS A 50 -4.96 -22.85 -8.68
N ILE A 51 -4.44 -21.63 -8.47
CA ILE A 51 -3.61 -20.89 -9.44
C ILE A 51 -2.33 -20.44 -8.74
N HIS A 52 -1.19 -20.64 -9.39
CA HIS A 52 0.07 -20.03 -9.00
C HIS A 52 0.36 -18.82 -9.88
N PRO A 53 0.32 -17.59 -9.35
CA PRO A 53 0.52 -16.40 -10.17
C PRO A 53 1.98 -16.23 -10.64
N ASP A 54 2.95 -16.79 -9.90
CA ASP A 54 4.39 -16.58 -10.10
C ASP A 54 5.19 -17.87 -10.20
N MET A 55 4.53 -19.02 -10.21
CA MET A 55 5.16 -20.31 -10.28
C MET A 55 4.56 -21.13 -11.39
N GLN A 56 5.35 -21.92 -12.05
CA GLN A 56 4.95 -22.97 -12.96
C GLN A 56 5.34 -24.31 -12.36
N GLU A 57 4.55 -25.35 -12.65
CA GLU A 57 4.75 -26.68 -12.10
C GLU A 57 4.77 -27.75 -13.19
N GLY A 58 5.64 -28.74 -13.00
CA GLY A 58 5.64 -29.97 -13.76
C GLY A 58 5.27 -31.12 -12.86
N PHE A 59 4.36 -31.98 -13.31
CA PHE A 59 3.94 -33.22 -12.63
C PHE A 59 4.35 -34.40 -13.48
N TYR A 60 5.25 -35.23 -12.96
CA TYR A 60 5.65 -36.49 -13.61
C TYR A 60 5.10 -37.69 -12.82
N VAL A 61 4.29 -38.52 -13.46
CA VAL A 61 3.67 -39.70 -12.83
C VAL A 61 4.69 -40.83 -12.75
N LEU A 62 5.07 -41.15 -11.52
CA LEU A 62 6.00 -42.26 -11.25
C LEU A 62 5.28 -43.63 -11.16
N GLU A 63 4.10 -43.67 -10.55
CA GLU A 63 3.28 -44.85 -10.34
C GLU A 63 1.80 -44.47 -10.24
N GLY A 64 0.88 -45.33 -10.73
CA GLY A 64 -0.58 -45.14 -10.64
C GLY A 64 -1.15 -44.23 -11.72
N ASP A 65 -2.43 -43.85 -11.55
CA ASP A 65 -3.21 -43.08 -12.51
C ASP A 65 -3.71 -41.78 -11.86
N LEU A 66 -3.55 -40.68 -12.57
CA LEU A 66 -3.83 -39.31 -12.12
C LEU A 66 -4.65 -38.54 -13.18
N ASP A 67 -5.75 -37.91 -12.78
CA ASP A 67 -6.39 -36.89 -13.59
C ASP A 67 -5.83 -35.54 -13.21
N VAL A 68 -5.32 -34.80 -14.19
CA VAL A 68 -4.87 -33.41 -14.05
C VAL A 68 -5.84 -32.54 -14.83
N LYS A 69 -6.65 -31.74 -14.11
CA LYS A 69 -7.49 -30.75 -14.73
C LYS A 69 -6.69 -29.46 -14.90
N VAL A 70 -6.59 -28.96 -16.11
CA VAL A 70 -5.90 -27.72 -16.47
C VAL A 70 -6.94 -26.80 -17.15
N ASP A 71 -7.32 -25.71 -16.49
CA ASP A 71 -8.49 -24.90 -16.86
C ASP A 71 -9.75 -25.77 -17.06
N ASP A 72 -10.27 -25.89 -18.27
CA ASP A 72 -11.45 -26.69 -18.58
C ASP A 72 -11.14 -28.09 -19.14
N GLU A 73 -9.86 -28.42 -19.36
CA GLU A 73 -9.40 -29.69 -19.91
C GLU A 73 -8.99 -30.65 -18.80
N VAL A 74 -9.42 -31.92 -18.91
CA VAL A 74 -8.99 -33.02 -18.01
C VAL A 74 -8.03 -33.92 -18.77
N LEU A 75 -6.80 -34.00 -18.30
CA LEU A 75 -5.76 -34.88 -18.82
C LEU A 75 -5.68 -36.11 -17.94
N HIS A 76 -5.99 -37.30 -18.50
CA HIS A 76 -5.79 -38.57 -17.82
C HIS A 76 -4.34 -39.01 -18.00
N CYS A 77 -3.59 -39.12 -16.90
CA CYS A 77 -2.16 -39.38 -16.88
C CYS A 77 -1.88 -40.72 -16.20
N THR A 78 -0.99 -41.48 -16.79
CA THR A 78 -0.50 -42.78 -16.29
C THR A 78 1.02 -42.69 -16.05
N LYS A 79 1.61 -43.80 -15.57
CA LYS A 79 3.06 -43.85 -15.36
C LYS A 79 3.81 -43.37 -16.60
N ASP A 80 4.87 -42.54 -16.34
CA ASP A 80 5.78 -41.95 -17.30
C ASP A 80 5.21 -40.72 -18.06
N ASP A 81 3.94 -40.33 -17.80
CA ASP A 81 3.38 -39.10 -18.32
C ASP A 81 3.88 -37.89 -17.54
N PHE A 82 4.02 -36.75 -18.27
CA PHE A 82 4.43 -35.48 -17.72
C PHE A 82 3.46 -34.36 -18.14
N VAL A 83 2.91 -33.67 -17.16
CA VAL A 83 2.06 -32.51 -17.39
C VAL A 83 2.80 -31.25 -16.91
N TYR A 84 2.79 -30.22 -17.76
CA TYR A 84 3.36 -28.93 -17.43
C TYR A 84 2.25 -27.89 -17.34
N VAL A 85 2.17 -27.24 -16.18
CA VAL A 85 1.19 -26.18 -15.90
C VAL A 85 1.91 -24.84 -15.82
N LYS A 86 1.50 -23.89 -16.68
CA LYS A 86 2.04 -22.53 -16.69
C LYS A 86 1.54 -21.74 -15.49
N SER A 87 2.24 -20.67 -15.14
CA SER A 87 1.71 -19.70 -14.19
C SER A 87 0.38 -19.11 -14.67
N LEU A 88 -0.43 -18.64 -13.72
CA LEU A 88 -1.78 -18.10 -13.96
C LEU A 88 -2.78 -19.09 -14.58
N THR A 89 -2.46 -20.38 -14.64
CA THR A 89 -3.35 -21.42 -15.14
C THR A 89 -3.94 -22.19 -13.95
N SER A 90 -5.27 -22.32 -13.92
CA SER A 90 -5.97 -23.10 -12.89
C SER A 90 -5.69 -24.58 -13.08
N HIS A 91 -5.38 -25.30 -11.99
CA HIS A 91 -5.19 -26.73 -12.07
C HIS A 91 -5.64 -27.44 -10.80
N GLU A 92 -6.11 -28.67 -10.98
CA GLU A 92 -6.53 -29.62 -9.95
C GLU A 92 -5.88 -30.97 -10.22
N LEU A 93 -5.47 -31.68 -9.16
CA LEU A 93 -4.97 -33.05 -9.26
C LEU A 93 -5.94 -33.97 -8.55
N ARG A 94 -6.37 -35.04 -9.23
CA ARG A 94 -7.23 -36.08 -8.67
C ARG A 94 -6.59 -37.47 -8.83
N ALA A 95 -6.28 -38.13 -7.74
CA ALA A 95 -5.77 -39.48 -7.76
C ALA A 95 -6.88 -40.48 -8.14
N VAL A 96 -6.75 -41.14 -9.29
CA VAL A 96 -7.69 -42.17 -9.75
C VAL A 96 -7.41 -43.48 -9.04
N THR A 97 -6.13 -43.82 -8.91
CA THR A 97 -5.62 -44.95 -8.10
C THR A 97 -4.69 -44.42 -7.00
N ASP A 98 -4.08 -45.27 -6.19
CA ASP A 98 -2.92 -44.84 -5.40
C ASP A 98 -1.83 -44.39 -6.37
N VAL A 99 -1.40 -43.16 -6.27
CA VAL A 99 -0.49 -42.52 -7.24
C VAL A 99 0.71 -41.93 -6.55
N ARG A 100 1.85 -42.04 -7.20
CA ARG A 100 3.10 -41.34 -6.84
C ARG A 100 3.52 -40.41 -7.97
N ILE A 101 3.70 -39.14 -7.65
CA ILE A 101 4.12 -38.14 -8.60
C ILE A 101 5.40 -37.44 -8.15
N MET A 102 6.20 -36.99 -9.11
CA MET A 102 7.26 -36.02 -8.88
C MET A 102 6.74 -34.64 -9.28
N THR A 103 6.79 -33.70 -8.34
CA THR A 103 6.47 -32.29 -8.59
C THR A 103 7.75 -31.48 -8.72
N ILE A 104 7.84 -30.69 -9.77
CA ILE A 104 8.93 -29.74 -10.03
C ILE A 104 8.32 -28.36 -10.10
N GLY A 105 8.61 -27.52 -9.10
CA GLY A 105 8.14 -26.12 -9.05
C GLY A 105 9.26 -25.16 -9.42
N CYS A 106 8.97 -24.19 -10.28
CA CYS A 106 9.89 -23.10 -10.65
C CYS A 106 9.18 -21.75 -10.56
N VAL A 107 9.82 -20.79 -9.86
CA VAL A 107 9.39 -19.39 -9.93
C VAL A 107 9.76 -18.82 -11.28
N ILE A 108 8.84 -18.09 -11.90
CA ILE A 108 9.12 -17.33 -13.11
C ILE A 108 9.73 -15.99 -12.69
N GLU A 109 11.04 -15.94 -12.50
CA GLU A 109 11.73 -14.69 -12.21
C GLU A 109 11.61 -13.66 -13.35
N SER A 110 11.40 -14.12 -14.58
CA SER A 110 11.49 -13.27 -15.76
C SER A 110 10.30 -12.31 -15.97
N GLN A 111 9.17 -12.54 -15.35
CA GLN A 111 8.01 -11.63 -15.51
C GLN A 111 7.75 -10.72 -14.30
N ARG A 112 8.19 -11.10 -13.09
CA ARG A 112 8.06 -10.29 -11.89
C ARG A 112 9.30 -9.48 -11.53
N SER A 113 10.48 -9.85 -12.04
CA SER A 113 11.73 -9.13 -11.78
C SER A 113 11.93 -7.90 -12.66
N LYS A 114 11.18 -7.73 -13.74
CA LYS A 114 11.21 -6.49 -14.53
C LYS A 114 10.24 -5.50 -13.90
N LEU A 115 10.79 -4.56 -13.14
CA LEU A 115 10.06 -3.37 -12.75
C LEU A 115 9.51 -2.70 -14.00
N TYR A 116 8.25 -2.34 -13.95
CA TYR A 116 7.58 -1.53 -14.95
C TYR A 116 6.92 -0.33 -14.25
N PRO A 117 6.58 0.74 -14.95
CA PRO A 117 5.86 1.86 -14.35
C PRO A 117 4.54 1.39 -13.76
N LEU A 118 4.40 1.52 -12.44
CA LEU A 118 3.17 1.17 -11.73
C LEU A 118 2.16 2.29 -11.91
N LEU A 119 0.96 1.94 -12.32
CA LEU A 119 -0.22 2.80 -12.30
C LEU A 119 -1.12 2.35 -11.15
N PHE A 120 -1.82 3.30 -10.54
CA PHE A 120 -2.67 3.02 -9.39
C PHE A 120 -4.14 3.32 -9.70
N GLU A 121 -5.03 2.57 -9.04
CA GLU A 121 -6.44 2.88 -9.00
C GLU A 121 -6.65 4.26 -8.34
N PRO A 122 -7.66 5.04 -8.76
CA PRO A 122 -8.00 6.29 -8.11
C PRO A 122 -8.31 6.09 -6.63
N ASN A 123 -7.57 6.77 -5.76
CA ASN A 123 -7.74 6.71 -4.31
C ASN A 123 -8.24 8.07 -3.80
N LEU A 124 -9.57 8.26 -3.89
CA LEU A 124 -10.24 9.53 -3.65
C LEU A 124 -10.88 9.59 -2.27
N HIS A 125 -10.74 10.72 -1.59
CA HIS A 125 -11.26 10.94 -0.24
C HIS A 125 -12.32 12.04 -0.23
N GLU A 126 -13.51 11.68 0.25
CA GLU A 126 -14.60 12.63 0.49
C GLU A 126 -14.38 13.39 1.79
N ILE A 127 -14.30 14.72 1.70
CA ILE A 127 -14.01 15.58 2.84
C ILE A 127 -14.86 16.86 2.74
N VAL A 128 -15.35 17.35 3.88
CA VAL A 128 -16.28 18.49 3.97
C VAL A 128 -15.84 19.76 3.25
N TRP A 129 -14.55 19.96 3.06
CA TRP A 129 -13.97 21.12 2.39
C TRP A 129 -13.57 20.85 0.93
N GLY A 130 -13.70 19.60 0.47
CA GLY A 130 -13.31 19.21 -0.89
C GLY A 130 -14.19 19.76 -1.98
N GLY A 131 -13.65 19.83 -3.18
CA GLY A 131 -14.29 20.26 -4.42
C GLY A 131 -14.62 19.12 -5.37
N ASP A 132 -14.58 19.40 -6.66
CA ASP A 132 -14.84 18.47 -7.75
C ASP A 132 -13.73 18.49 -8.83
N LYS A 133 -12.69 19.34 -8.65
CA LYS A 133 -11.60 19.51 -9.62
C LYS A 133 -10.81 18.20 -9.80
N LEU A 134 -10.58 17.43 -8.74
CA LEU A 134 -9.78 16.20 -8.78
C LEU A 134 -10.44 15.11 -9.64
N THR A 135 -11.75 14.92 -9.53
CA THR A 135 -12.46 13.94 -10.36
C THR A 135 -12.46 14.34 -11.83
N THR A 136 -12.75 15.60 -12.11
CA THR A 136 -12.74 16.14 -13.48
C THR A 136 -11.34 16.04 -14.11
N TRP A 137 -10.31 16.40 -13.35
CA TRP A 137 -8.92 16.33 -13.82
C TRP A 137 -8.47 14.91 -14.14
N LYS A 138 -8.95 13.93 -13.36
CA LYS A 138 -8.67 12.50 -13.61
C LYS A 138 -9.56 11.87 -14.69
N GLY A 139 -10.42 12.64 -15.34
CA GLY A 139 -11.36 12.13 -16.37
C GLY A 139 -12.45 11.22 -15.79
N LEU A 140 -12.74 11.35 -14.50
CA LEU A 140 -13.81 10.63 -13.81
C LEU A 140 -15.11 11.45 -13.84
N ALA A 141 -16.24 10.78 -13.54
CA ALA A 141 -17.50 11.49 -13.31
C ALA A 141 -17.35 12.50 -12.18
N ALA A 142 -17.83 13.72 -12.39
CA ALA A 142 -17.76 14.79 -11.40
C ALA A 142 -18.44 14.32 -10.09
N LYS A 143 -17.73 14.45 -8.98
CA LYS A 143 -18.20 14.15 -7.65
C LYS A 143 -17.78 15.26 -6.70
N ASP A 144 -18.74 15.80 -6.00
CA ASP A 144 -18.52 16.87 -5.02
C ASP A 144 -17.89 16.33 -3.74
N HIS A 145 -17.27 17.21 -2.97
CA HIS A 145 -16.58 16.88 -1.71
C HIS A 145 -15.35 15.97 -1.83
N ILE A 146 -14.75 15.84 -3.03
CA ILE A 146 -13.47 15.14 -3.18
C ILE A 146 -12.35 16.12 -2.85
N GLY A 147 -11.86 16.06 -1.62
CA GLY A 147 -10.80 16.96 -1.14
C GLY A 147 -9.40 16.45 -1.39
N GLU A 148 -9.18 15.14 -1.38
CA GLU A 148 -7.87 14.54 -1.58
C GLU A 148 -7.91 13.39 -2.59
N SER A 149 -6.81 13.24 -3.32
CA SER A 149 -6.49 12.06 -4.13
C SER A 149 -5.11 11.57 -3.74
N TRP A 150 -5.03 10.38 -3.13
CA TRP A 150 -3.77 9.81 -2.68
C TRP A 150 -3.12 9.03 -3.82
N GLU A 151 -2.07 9.61 -4.40
CA GLU A 151 -1.42 9.10 -5.60
C GLU A 151 -0.45 7.95 -5.29
N VAL A 152 0.34 8.11 -4.23
CA VAL A 152 1.32 7.12 -3.78
C VAL A 152 1.20 6.98 -2.26
N SER A 153 0.63 5.88 -1.80
CA SER A 153 0.37 5.63 -0.38
C SER A 153 0.67 4.19 0.03
N CYS A 154 1.39 4.05 1.15
CA CYS A 154 1.49 2.81 1.91
C CYS A 154 0.82 2.90 3.29
N VAL A 155 0.09 3.99 3.54
CA VAL A 155 -0.68 4.16 4.79
C VAL A 155 -1.77 3.09 4.86
N GLU A 156 -1.86 2.42 6.00
CA GLU A 156 -2.69 1.20 6.15
C GLU A 156 -4.18 1.44 5.93
N SER A 157 -4.67 2.62 6.35
CA SER A 157 -6.06 3.01 6.16
C SER A 157 -6.45 3.25 4.69
N SER A 158 -5.48 3.53 3.80
CA SER A 158 -5.73 3.84 2.39
C SER A 158 -4.49 3.60 1.52
N PRO A 159 -4.09 2.34 1.31
CA PRO A 159 -2.95 2.00 0.47
C PRO A 159 -3.28 2.17 -1.03
N SER A 160 -2.29 2.57 -1.83
CA SER A 160 -2.43 2.56 -3.29
C SER A 160 -2.53 1.14 -3.82
N VAL A 161 -3.54 0.87 -4.67
CA VAL A 161 -3.76 -0.41 -5.34
C VAL A 161 -3.27 -0.30 -6.79
N ILE A 162 -2.51 -1.28 -7.25
CA ILE A 162 -1.91 -1.29 -8.58
C ILE A 162 -2.98 -1.65 -9.62
N ALA A 163 -3.10 -0.81 -10.67
CA ALA A 163 -4.10 -0.92 -11.72
C ALA A 163 -3.60 -1.62 -13.00
N ASN A 164 -2.30 -1.91 -13.11
CA ASN A 164 -1.71 -2.42 -14.34
C ASN A 164 -0.71 -3.56 -14.15
N GLY A 165 -0.53 -4.34 -15.20
CA GLY A 165 0.52 -5.37 -15.29
C GLY A 165 0.32 -6.54 -14.35
N THR A 166 1.42 -7.26 -14.05
CA THR A 166 1.39 -8.50 -13.27
C THR A 166 1.04 -8.33 -11.80
N TRP A 167 1.07 -7.10 -11.29
CA TRP A 167 0.72 -6.77 -9.91
C TRP A 167 -0.64 -6.08 -9.75
N THR A 168 -1.46 -6.09 -10.79
CA THR A 168 -2.85 -5.57 -10.71
C THR A 168 -3.58 -6.17 -9.51
N GLY A 169 -4.21 -5.31 -8.70
CA GLY A 169 -4.93 -5.69 -7.50
C GLY A 169 -4.09 -5.84 -6.23
N TYR A 170 -2.75 -5.87 -6.34
CA TYR A 170 -1.88 -5.79 -5.16
C TYR A 170 -1.76 -4.36 -4.65
N THR A 171 -1.59 -4.19 -3.35
CA THR A 171 -1.22 -2.89 -2.79
C THR A 171 0.26 -2.60 -3.04
N LEU A 172 0.60 -1.32 -3.16
CA LEU A 172 2.01 -0.89 -3.26
C LEU A 172 2.84 -1.41 -2.07
N LYS A 173 2.26 -1.41 -0.85
CA LYS A 173 2.89 -1.94 0.37
C LYS A 173 3.28 -3.42 0.23
N GLU A 174 2.39 -4.26 -0.33
CA GLU A 174 2.67 -5.69 -0.55
C GLU A 174 3.79 -5.91 -1.56
N VAL A 175 3.83 -5.10 -2.62
CA VAL A 175 4.88 -5.22 -3.65
C VAL A 175 6.22 -4.71 -3.13
N ILE A 176 6.26 -3.61 -2.37
CA ILE A 176 7.48 -3.13 -1.71
C ILE A 176 8.01 -4.18 -0.73
N LYS A 177 7.14 -4.81 0.08
CA LYS A 177 7.55 -5.87 1.01
C LYS A 177 8.24 -7.04 0.31
N LYS A 178 7.83 -7.36 -0.92
CA LYS A 178 8.45 -8.43 -1.73
C LYS A 178 9.73 -7.98 -2.44
N HIS A 179 9.80 -6.71 -2.84
CA HIS A 179 10.88 -6.16 -3.67
C HIS A 179 11.37 -4.79 -3.15
N PRO A 180 11.79 -4.68 -1.88
CA PRO A 180 12.06 -3.38 -1.24
C PRO A 180 13.18 -2.60 -1.94
N GLU A 181 14.32 -3.23 -2.21
CA GLU A 181 15.44 -2.54 -2.85
C GLU A 181 15.17 -2.18 -4.31
N ALA A 182 14.36 -2.99 -5.00
CA ALA A 182 14.05 -2.77 -6.40
C ALA A 182 13.12 -1.56 -6.63
N ILE A 183 12.23 -1.26 -5.65
CA ILE A 183 11.29 -0.14 -5.72
C ILE A 183 11.82 1.09 -4.99
N LEU A 184 12.33 0.92 -3.77
CA LEU A 184 12.79 2.03 -2.92
C LEU A 184 14.27 2.40 -3.16
N GLY A 185 15.04 1.50 -3.78
CA GLY A 185 16.50 1.60 -3.81
C GLY A 185 17.13 1.13 -2.48
N ARG A 186 18.42 0.77 -2.53
CA ARG A 186 19.13 0.20 -1.38
C ARG A 186 19.18 1.12 -0.17
N GLU A 187 19.47 2.39 -0.38
CA GLU A 187 19.66 3.36 0.71
C GLU A 187 18.35 3.61 1.46
N VAL A 188 17.25 3.84 0.73
CA VAL A 188 15.93 4.08 1.33
C VAL A 188 15.43 2.81 2.02
N SER A 189 15.54 1.65 1.36
CA SER A 189 15.15 0.36 1.94
C SER A 189 15.88 0.08 3.25
N LYS A 190 17.21 0.31 3.29
CA LYS A 190 18.01 0.13 4.50
C LYS A 190 17.63 1.13 5.60
N ARG A 191 17.46 2.41 5.24
CA ARG A 191 17.17 3.49 6.20
C ARG A 191 15.79 3.35 6.86
N TYR A 192 14.80 2.93 6.08
CA TYR A 192 13.39 2.86 6.51
C TYR A 192 12.86 1.43 6.66
N GLY A 193 13.75 0.43 6.78
CA GLY A 193 13.35 -0.96 7.03
C GLY A 193 12.48 -1.58 5.91
N GLY A 194 12.62 -1.10 4.68
CA GLY A 194 11.81 -1.56 3.54
C GLY A 194 10.41 -0.90 3.48
N GLU A 195 10.18 0.17 4.22
CA GLU A 195 8.94 0.94 4.16
C GLU A 195 9.08 2.17 3.26
N LEU A 196 8.01 2.56 2.58
CA LEU A 196 7.96 3.81 1.82
C LEU A 196 7.81 4.99 2.78
N PRO A 197 8.77 5.92 2.85
CA PRO A 197 8.74 7.01 3.83
C PRO A 197 7.86 8.19 3.42
N LEU A 198 7.19 8.12 2.28
CA LEU A 198 6.44 9.22 1.69
C LEU A 198 4.98 8.84 1.42
N LEU A 199 4.12 9.87 1.49
CA LEU A 199 2.77 9.90 0.94
C LEU A 199 2.69 11.07 -0.03
N VAL A 200 2.20 10.83 -1.24
CA VAL A 200 2.00 11.85 -2.27
C VAL A 200 0.52 11.95 -2.58
N LYS A 201 -0.02 13.15 -2.57
CA LYS A 201 -1.43 13.40 -2.87
C LYS A 201 -1.67 14.74 -3.56
N PHE A 202 -2.84 14.86 -4.16
CA PHE A 202 -3.39 16.12 -4.61
C PHE A 202 -4.51 16.56 -3.68
N ILE A 203 -4.62 17.86 -3.48
CA ILE A 203 -5.60 18.50 -2.60
C ILE A 203 -6.37 19.54 -3.41
N ASP A 204 -7.70 19.44 -3.41
CA ASP A 204 -8.63 20.43 -3.95
C ASP A 204 -9.38 21.11 -2.80
N ALA A 205 -8.91 22.29 -2.42
CA ALA A 205 -9.47 23.08 -1.34
C ALA A 205 -10.58 24.01 -1.86
N ARG A 206 -11.80 23.52 -1.95
CA ARG A 206 -12.98 24.37 -2.26
C ARG A 206 -13.38 25.27 -1.09
N LYS A 207 -13.10 24.83 0.14
CA LYS A 207 -13.26 25.60 1.37
C LYS A 207 -11.97 25.51 2.18
N ASP A 208 -11.82 26.39 3.16
CA ASP A 208 -10.65 26.38 4.03
C ASP A 208 -10.52 25.04 4.77
N LEU A 209 -9.33 24.44 4.77
CA LEU A 209 -8.99 23.32 5.62
C LEU A 209 -8.89 23.78 7.08
N SER A 210 -8.99 22.82 8.01
CA SER A 210 -8.75 23.14 9.42
C SER A 210 -7.35 23.71 9.63
N ILE A 211 -7.22 24.63 10.59
CA ILE A 211 -5.92 25.01 11.13
C ILE A 211 -5.37 23.85 11.90
N GLN A 212 -4.15 23.44 11.60
CA GLN A 212 -3.55 22.21 12.11
C GLN A 212 -2.05 22.31 12.29
N VAL A 213 -1.52 21.36 13.06
CA VAL A 213 -0.09 21.12 13.21
C VAL A 213 0.15 19.63 13.24
N HIS A 214 1.35 19.21 12.84
CA HIS A 214 1.74 17.82 12.85
C HIS A 214 2.91 17.58 13.81
N PRO A 215 2.93 16.43 14.52
CA PRO A 215 4.05 16.08 15.39
C PRO A 215 5.32 15.76 14.59
N ASP A 216 6.46 15.91 15.22
CA ASP A 216 7.72 15.36 14.74
C ASP A 216 7.79 13.82 14.92
N ASP A 217 8.90 13.21 14.45
CA ASP A 217 9.09 11.76 14.55
C ASP A 217 9.11 11.24 15.99
N GLU A 218 9.68 12.00 16.92
CA GLU A 218 9.78 11.59 18.31
C GLU A 218 8.40 11.56 18.99
N MET A 219 7.65 12.65 18.85
CA MET A 219 6.31 12.76 19.42
C MET A 219 5.33 11.77 18.78
N ALA A 220 5.37 11.64 17.45
CA ALA A 220 4.52 10.72 16.72
C ALA A 220 4.80 9.26 17.09
N LYS A 221 6.08 8.89 17.26
CA LYS A 221 6.45 7.55 17.70
C LYS A 221 6.01 7.28 19.12
N ARG A 222 6.21 8.24 20.03
CA ARG A 222 5.86 8.11 21.45
C ARG A 222 4.36 7.97 21.67
N LEU A 223 3.53 8.73 20.95
CA LEU A 223 2.09 8.81 21.21
C LEU A 223 1.24 7.90 20.32
N HIS A 224 1.70 7.60 19.11
CA HIS A 224 0.89 6.93 18.09
C HIS A 224 1.56 5.72 17.44
N ASP A 225 2.84 5.44 17.77
CA ASP A 225 3.68 4.44 17.08
C ASP A 225 3.75 4.67 15.56
N LYS A 226 3.76 5.94 15.14
CA LYS A 226 3.78 6.40 13.74
C LYS A 226 4.97 7.31 13.45
N ASN A 227 5.16 7.67 12.18
CA ASN A 227 6.13 8.69 11.77
C ASN A 227 5.58 10.09 12.04
N GLY A 228 6.48 11.07 12.17
CA GLY A 228 6.15 12.47 12.12
C GLY A 228 5.59 12.89 10.75
N LYS A 229 5.23 14.16 10.60
CA LYS A 229 4.61 14.62 9.36
C LYS A 229 5.11 16.01 8.95
N SER A 230 6.31 16.02 8.35
CA SER A 230 6.76 17.18 7.58
C SER A 230 6.20 17.08 6.16
N GLU A 231 5.88 18.23 5.56
CA GLU A 231 5.20 18.35 4.27
C GLU A 231 5.88 19.33 3.34
N MET A 232 5.69 19.13 2.05
CA MET A 232 5.99 20.08 1.00
C MET A 232 4.77 20.23 0.11
N TRP A 233 4.37 21.47 -0.16
CA TRP A 233 3.28 21.78 -1.08
C TRP A 233 3.82 22.43 -2.34
N TYR A 234 3.28 22.01 -3.48
CA TYR A 234 3.46 22.67 -4.77
C TYR A 234 2.09 23.12 -5.28
N VAL A 235 1.89 24.41 -5.42
CA VAL A 235 0.62 24.99 -5.89
C VAL A 235 0.48 24.75 -7.39
N LEU A 236 -0.53 23.98 -7.78
CA LEU A 236 -0.83 23.69 -9.18
C LEU A 236 -1.72 24.74 -9.81
N ASP A 237 -2.72 25.20 -9.04
CA ASP A 237 -3.66 26.23 -9.45
C ASP A 237 -4.15 26.99 -8.22
N ALA A 238 -4.42 28.29 -8.38
CA ALA A 238 -4.94 29.14 -7.32
C ALA A 238 -5.87 30.21 -7.90
N GLU A 239 -7.03 30.38 -7.28
CA GLU A 239 -7.96 31.45 -7.61
C GLU A 239 -7.37 32.81 -7.26
N PRO A 240 -7.73 33.89 -7.96
CA PRO A 240 -7.26 35.26 -7.64
C PRO A 240 -7.53 35.59 -6.18
N GLY A 241 -6.46 35.96 -5.44
CA GLY A 241 -6.53 36.29 -4.02
C GLY A 241 -6.56 35.10 -3.07
N ALA A 242 -6.41 33.89 -3.58
CA ALA A 242 -6.24 32.68 -2.75
C ALA A 242 -4.99 32.79 -1.88
N TYR A 243 -5.05 32.19 -0.70
CA TYR A 243 -3.98 32.26 0.28
C TYR A 243 -3.95 31.01 1.16
N LEU A 244 -2.84 30.83 1.85
CA LEU A 244 -2.69 29.84 2.89
C LEU A 244 -2.10 30.45 4.16
N TYR A 245 -2.20 29.72 5.24
CA TYR A 245 -1.49 30.05 6.49
C TYR A 245 -0.28 29.14 6.67
N SER A 246 0.86 29.73 7.07
CA SER A 246 2.07 28.98 7.42
C SER A 246 2.84 29.73 8.53
N GLY A 247 2.80 29.18 9.75
CA GLY A 247 3.38 29.77 10.95
C GLY A 247 2.52 30.85 11.62
N PHE A 248 2.98 31.31 12.76
CA PHE A 248 2.44 32.48 13.45
C PHE A 248 3.09 33.80 12.97
N LYS A 249 2.38 34.88 13.10
CA LYS A 249 2.94 36.26 12.84
C LYS A 249 3.99 36.66 13.87
N GLU A 250 3.79 36.18 15.09
CA GLU A 250 4.61 36.47 16.26
C GLU A 250 4.68 35.20 17.13
N GLU A 251 5.72 35.09 17.94
CA GLU A 251 5.85 33.99 18.90
C GLU A 251 4.69 34.02 19.91
N LEU A 252 4.06 32.91 20.16
CA LEU A 252 2.97 32.77 21.13
C LEU A 252 3.39 31.85 22.28
N SER A 253 3.17 32.32 23.53
CA SER A 253 3.27 31.37 24.65
C SER A 253 2.16 30.34 24.61
N SER A 254 2.40 29.17 25.24
CA SER A 254 1.42 28.10 25.33
C SER A 254 0.07 28.57 25.93
N GLU A 255 0.12 29.47 26.93
CA GLU A 255 -1.08 30.05 27.54
C GLU A 255 -1.81 31.00 26.59
N ALA A 256 -1.08 31.82 25.83
CA ALA A 256 -1.67 32.69 24.84
C ALA A 256 -2.31 31.90 23.71
N TYR A 257 -1.65 30.82 23.23
CA TYR A 257 -2.18 29.91 22.26
C TYR A 257 -3.51 29.29 22.72
N LYS A 258 -3.53 28.64 23.89
CA LYS A 258 -4.73 27.98 24.43
C LYS A 258 -5.89 28.95 24.62
N ARG A 259 -5.62 30.17 25.08
CA ARG A 259 -6.64 31.22 25.22
C ARG A 259 -7.22 31.61 23.87
N LYS A 260 -6.37 31.87 22.87
CA LYS A 260 -6.83 32.25 21.51
C LYS A 260 -7.61 31.11 20.81
N VAL A 261 -7.28 29.85 21.08
CA VAL A 261 -8.06 28.70 20.60
C VAL A 261 -9.44 28.68 21.27
N ALA A 262 -9.49 28.86 22.59
CA ALA A 262 -10.76 28.90 23.33
C ALA A 262 -11.67 30.05 22.92
N ASP A 263 -11.09 31.23 22.67
CA ASP A 263 -11.81 32.45 22.23
C ASP A 263 -12.14 32.45 20.73
N GLY A 264 -11.64 31.47 19.95
CA GLY A 264 -11.82 31.40 18.50
C GLY A 264 -11.01 32.44 17.70
N THR A 265 -10.05 33.14 18.34
CA THR A 265 -9.24 34.22 17.73
C THR A 265 -7.88 33.76 17.21
N ILE A 266 -7.60 32.46 17.23
CA ILE A 266 -6.29 31.92 16.83
C ILE A 266 -5.93 32.27 15.37
N VAL A 267 -6.92 32.36 14.48
CA VAL A 267 -6.74 32.70 13.06
C VAL A 267 -6.03 34.05 12.88
N GLU A 268 -6.34 35.03 13.74
CA GLU A 268 -5.75 36.35 13.68
C GLU A 268 -4.24 36.35 13.92
N SER A 269 -3.73 35.32 14.58
CA SER A 269 -2.31 35.16 14.90
C SER A 269 -1.51 34.47 13.80
N LEU A 270 -2.16 33.92 12.76
CA LEU A 270 -1.50 33.17 11.69
C LEU A 270 -0.88 34.08 10.64
N ALA A 271 0.29 33.70 10.15
CA ALA A 271 0.93 34.37 9.02
C ALA A 271 0.24 33.92 7.71
N LYS A 272 -0.35 34.92 7.04
CA LYS A 272 -1.06 34.75 5.77
C LYS A 272 -0.09 34.94 4.60
N HIS A 273 -0.16 34.01 3.61
CA HIS A 273 0.63 34.08 2.39
C HIS A 273 -0.31 33.97 1.19
N GLU A 274 -0.38 35.00 0.35
CA GLU A 274 -1.04 34.92 -0.95
C GLU A 274 -0.27 33.92 -1.84
N VAL A 275 -0.98 33.15 -2.65
CA VAL A 275 -0.36 32.11 -3.45
C VAL A 275 -0.80 32.18 -4.91
N ARG A 276 0.06 31.64 -5.77
CA ARG A 276 -0.19 31.46 -7.20
C ARG A 276 0.40 30.13 -7.66
N ALA A 277 -0.03 29.65 -8.83
CA ALA A 277 0.53 28.46 -9.44
C ALA A 277 2.06 28.57 -9.56
N GLY A 278 2.76 27.49 -9.17
CA GLY A 278 4.21 27.38 -9.14
C GLY A 278 4.85 27.70 -7.79
N ASP A 279 4.12 28.22 -6.81
CA ASP A 279 4.67 28.48 -5.47
C ASP A 279 4.91 27.16 -4.73
N VAL A 280 5.97 27.15 -3.90
CA VAL A 280 6.37 25.99 -3.09
C VAL A 280 6.47 26.39 -1.62
N PHE A 281 5.91 25.55 -0.75
CA PHE A 281 5.99 25.74 0.70
C PHE A 281 6.57 24.47 1.34
N TYR A 282 7.55 24.64 2.22
CA TYR A 282 8.03 23.58 3.09
C TYR A 282 7.49 23.80 4.51
N LEU A 283 6.82 22.79 5.03
CA LEU A 283 6.16 22.77 6.33
C LEU A 283 6.82 21.71 7.22
N PRO A 284 7.86 22.07 7.97
CA PRO A 284 8.42 21.12 8.94
C PRO A 284 7.35 20.75 9.99
N ALA A 285 7.46 19.57 10.55
CA ALA A 285 6.69 19.20 11.73
C ALA A 285 6.78 20.29 12.80
N GLY A 286 5.70 20.53 13.54
CA GLY A 286 5.59 21.63 14.51
C GLY A 286 5.15 22.97 13.94
N ARG A 287 5.10 23.14 12.62
CA ARG A 287 4.62 24.39 12.01
C ARG A 287 3.11 24.38 11.84
N VAL A 288 2.43 25.33 12.47
CA VAL A 288 0.99 25.55 12.25
C VAL A 288 0.72 25.99 10.82
N HIS A 289 -0.32 25.43 10.20
CA HIS A 289 -0.67 25.72 8.81
C HIS A 289 -2.13 25.46 8.50
N ALA A 290 -2.59 26.02 7.39
CA ALA A 290 -3.87 25.68 6.75
C ALA A 290 -3.86 26.07 5.27
N ILE A 291 -4.39 25.22 4.42
CA ILE A 291 -4.72 25.54 3.03
C ILE A 291 -6.08 26.21 3.04
N CYS A 292 -6.20 27.39 2.42
CA CYS A 292 -7.48 28.08 2.31
C CYS A 292 -8.13 27.83 0.94
N SER A 293 -9.38 28.28 0.81
CA SER A 293 -10.19 28.00 -0.37
C SER A 293 -9.58 28.51 -1.68
N GLY A 294 -9.93 27.84 -2.78
CA GLY A 294 -9.52 28.23 -4.12
C GLY A 294 -8.15 27.71 -4.53
N ILE A 295 -7.55 26.77 -3.80
CA ILE A 295 -6.22 26.22 -4.07
C ILE A 295 -6.33 24.75 -4.51
N LEU A 296 -5.64 24.42 -5.60
CA LEU A 296 -5.32 23.06 -6.01
C LEU A 296 -3.81 22.87 -5.88
N LEU A 297 -3.36 21.87 -5.11
CA LEU A 297 -1.93 21.66 -4.89
C LEU A 297 -1.56 20.18 -4.85
N ALA A 298 -0.28 19.89 -5.10
CA ALA A 298 0.35 18.61 -4.81
C ALA A 298 1.03 18.69 -3.43
N GLU A 299 0.81 17.69 -2.62
CA GLU A 299 1.46 17.52 -1.31
C GLU A 299 2.35 16.30 -1.32
N VAL A 300 3.60 16.47 -0.94
CA VAL A 300 4.54 15.40 -0.64
C VAL A 300 4.88 15.46 0.83
N GLN A 301 4.55 14.43 1.57
CA GLN A 301 4.69 14.39 3.03
C GLN A 301 5.36 13.11 3.50
N GLN A 302 5.82 13.09 4.75
CA GLN A 302 6.18 11.84 5.41
C GLN A 302 4.96 10.92 5.48
N SER A 303 5.19 9.60 5.40
CA SER A 303 4.12 8.58 5.44
C SER A 303 3.48 8.52 6.83
N SER A 304 2.54 9.44 7.07
CA SER A 304 1.79 9.58 8.33
C SER A 304 0.41 10.20 8.06
N ASP A 305 -0.57 9.81 8.85
CA ASP A 305 -1.94 10.37 8.87
C ASP A 305 -2.23 11.13 10.18
N VAL A 306 -1.22 11.38 11.02
CA VAL A 306 -1.40 12.07 12.30
C VAL A 306 -1.58 13.57 12.08
N THR A 307 -2.71 14.08 12.57
CA THR A 307 -3.06 15.52 12.45
C THR A 307 -3.64 16.02 13.78
N TYR A 308 -3.05 17.06 14.32
CA TYR A 308 -3.60 17.77 15.47
C TYR A 308 -4.34 19.01 14.99
N ARG A 309 -5.69 18.92 15.01
CA ARG A 309 -6.58 19.98 14.58
C ARG A 309 -6.72 21.00 15.69
N ILE A 310 -6.41 22.25 15.36
CA ILE A 310 -6.43 23.40 16.28
C ILE A 310 -7.77 24.14 16.20
N TYR A 311 -8.27 24.37 15.00
CA TYR A 311 -9.52 25.09 14.75
C TYR A 311 -10.16 24.65 13.44
N ASP A 312 -11.46 24.51 13.39
CA ASP A 312 -12.20 24.04 12.21
C ASP A 312 -13.45 24.87 11.88
N TYR A 313 -13.40 26.16 12.17
CA TYR A 313 -14.45 27.14 11.83
C TYR A 313 -15.84 26.76 12.39
N ASN A 314 -15.92 25.96 13.44
CA ASN A 314 -17.14 25.45 14.06
C ASN A 314 -18.10 24.76 13.05
N ARG A 315 -17.59 24.26 11.93
CA ARG A 315 -18.38 23.58 10.90
C ARG A 315 -18.59 22.10 11.24
N PRO A 316 -19.74 21.53 10.88
CA PRO A 316 -19.94 20.08 10.96
C PRO A 316 -19.13 19.36 9.89
N GLY A 317 -18.71 18.13 10.20
CA GLY A 317 -18.20 17.17 9.22
C GLY A 317 -19.32 16.64 8.30
N LEU A 318 -18.97 15.73 7.41
CA LEU A 318 -19.96 15.09 6.50
C LEU A 318 -20.99 14.26 7.26
N ASP A 319 -20.68 13.80 8.46
CA ASP A 319 -21.58 13.07 9.37
C ASP A 319 -22.48 14.00 10.20
N GLY A 320 -22.40 15.32 9.98
CA GLY A 320 -23.15 16.34 10.72
C GLY A 320 -22.59 16.64 12.11
N LYS A 321 -21.49 16.05 12.54
CA LYS A 321 -20.86 16.27 13.84
C LYS A 321 -19.63 17.17 13.71
N PRO A 322 -19.34 18.00 14.74
CA PRO A 322 -18.06 18.73 14.77
C PRO A 322 -16.88 17.76 14.76
N ARG A 323 -15.82 18.07 13.99
CA ARG A 323 -14.58 17.30 14.03
C ARG A 323 -13.82 17.58 15.33
N GLU A 324 -13.19 16.56 15.87
CA GLU A 324 -12.40 16.65 17.11
C GLU A 324 -11.26 17.68 16.99
N LEU A 325 -11.08 18.47 18.06
CA LEU A 325 -9.97 19.40 18.23
C LEU A 325 -8.94 18.81 19.21
N HIS A 326 -7.66 19.05 18.94
CA HIS A 326 -6.54 18.47 19.68
C HIS A 326 -5.69 19.55 20.36
N THR A 327 -6.32 20.47 21.08
CA THR A 327 -5.67 21.68 21.62
C THR A 327 -4.40 21.41 22.43
N GLU A 328 -4.42 20.41 23.32
CA GLU A 328 -3.27 20.10 24.17
C GLU A 328 -2.13 19.45 23.37
N LEU A 329 -2.44 18.46 22.51
CA LEU A 329 -1.46 17.80 21.67
C LEU A 329 -0.84 18.78 20.66
N ALA A 330 -1.66 19.69 20.12
CA ALA A 330 -1.17 20.74 19.24
C ALA A 330 -0.25 21.73 19.99
N ALA A 331 -0.57 22.09 21.23
CA ALA A 331 0.30 22.95 22.04
C ALA A 331 1.67 22.32 22.31
N GLU A 332 1.72 20.99 22.46
CA GLU A 332 2.99 20.24 22.63
C GLU A 332 3.78 20.13 21.31
N ALA A 333 3.07 20.01 20.17
CA ALA A 333 3.70 19.84 18.87
C ALA A 333 4.19 21.14 18.24
N LEU A 334 3.65 22.30 18.65
CA LEU A 334 4.01 23.62 18.08
C LEU A 334 5.45 24.02 18.43
N ASN A 335 6.18 24.51 17.41
CA ASN A 335 7.52 25.10 17.52
C ASN A 335 7.45 26.62 17.63
#